data_c82878b8dce273cc45f537b44bf76f9a
#
_entry.id   c82878b8dce273cc45f537b44bf76f9a
#
_cell.length_a   1.000
_cell.length_b   1.000
_cell.length_c   1.000
_cell.angle_alpha   90.00
_cell.angle_beta   90.00
_cell.angle_gamma   90.00
#
_symmetry.space_group_name_H-M   'P 1'
#
loop_
_entity.id
_entity.type
_entity.pdbx_description
1 polymer ?
#
loop_
_entity_poly.entity_id
_entity_poly.type
_entity_poly.pdbx_seq_one_letter_code
_entity_poly.pdbx_strand_id
1 'polypeptide(L)'
;MVKMHNLYKSLPEPLKRLTVIFFRNIQNLYYNHLTKQNYSAGILDKQTLNSYNRQRIYGPRKKLCYAPYSSIFFSRAGFMSPCYATYSEKSDRWPETRVYDAWFKGEISKIREHMSANNLDYACKFCKSLFISHNFGSLLPNKYESYSFSKSKYPQIMEFELSNRCSLECIMCDGNLSSTIRKNRDNLPALKDVYDKRFVTELEPFIPHLKMAEFTGGDPFLIPIYYDIWDMINKINPKCQILITTNANTMSPRIENMLEHYTNLHFNISIDSLNQKHYEQIRIHANYDLVQENILRFINYCRINKNSCNLLVCPMTINSRDFGKLVDFANTHNICVHYHTVVKPENLSLKYQPPEYLDDLISYMEKYQPPEDTIMQRKNAANYYSLLKLIKTWCSENKDKLLQEERLNSVEFIFEHLRKNLLSTTYLRISRILNNYNHHLYFIRVLQKLYQINPVELEKIVLIETDEQLSQRIDEHLNMEKKNNE
;
A
#
# COMPACT_ATOMS: atom_id res chain seq x y z
N MET A 1 31.52 -15.64 13.30
CA MET A 1 30.73 -15.14 12.14
C MET A 1 31.61 -14.70 10.97
N VAL A 2 32.62 -13.86 11.13
CA VAL A 2 33.48 -13.37 10.02
C VAL A 2 34.17 -14.51 9.25
N LYS A 3 34.72 -15.55 9.92
CA LYS A 3 35.36 -16.71 9.25
C LYS A 3 34.36 -17.54 8.41
N MET A 4 33.11 -17.71 8.86
CA MET A 4 32.08 -18.42 8.10
C MET A 4 31.60 -17.63 6.88
N HIS A 5 31.54 -16.32 6.96
CA HIS A 5 31.16 -15.47 5.83
C HIS A 5 32.19 -15.50 4.70
N ASN A 6 33.49 -15.51 5.06
CA ASN A 6 34.57 -15.61 4.07
C ASN A 6 34.62 -17.01 3.42
N LEU A 7 34.35 -18.08 4.18
CA LEU A 7 34.23 -19.44 3.66
C LEU A 7 33.05 -19.55 2.69
N TYR A 8 31.89 -18.98 3.03
CA TYR A 8 30.73 -18.98 2.14
C TYR A 8 31.02 -18.24 0.82
N LYS A 9 31.72 -17.11 0.85
CA LYS A 9 32.09 -16.37 -0.37
C LYS A 9 32.99 -17.15 -1.32
N SER A 10 33.84 -18.03 -0.81
CA SER A 10 34.79 -18.84 -1.60
C SER A 10 34.17 -20.10 -2.21
N LEU A 11 32.93 -20.46 -1.86
CA LEU A 11 32.26 -21.65 -2.41
C LEU A 11 31.78 -21.43 -3.86
N PRO A 12 31.82 -22.47 -4.72
CA PRO A 12 31.15 -22.46 -6.02
C PRO A 12 29.65 -22.23 -5.88
N GLU A 13 29.01 -21.58 -6.89
CA GLU A 13 27.58 -21.23 -6.86
C GLU A 13 26.62 -22.41 -6.52
N PRO A 14 26.80 -23.63 -7.05
CA PRO A 14 25.97 -24.77 -6.64
C PRO A 14 26.07 -25.11 -5.15
N LEU A 15 27.27 -25.01 -4.58
CA LEU A 15 27.51 -25.26 -3.15
C LEU A 15 27.00 -24.12 -2.27
N LYS A 16 27.03 -22.88 -2.73
CA LYS A 16 26.36 -21.76 -2.05
C LYS A 16 24.85 -21.98 -1.95
N ARG A 17 24.21 -22.42 -3.04
CA ARG A 17 22.78 -22.75 -3.03
C ARG A 17 22.45 -23.90 -2.06
N LEU A 18 23.23 -24.96 -2.06
CA LEU A 18 23.05 -26.08 -1.12
C LEU A 18 23.25 -25.65 0.34
N THR A 19 24.22 -24.79 0.60
CA THR A 19 24.50 -24.24 1.95
C THR A 19 23.31 -23.39 2.43
N VAL A 20 22.75 -22.56 1.58
CA VAL A 20 21.54 -21.76 1.89
C VAL A 20 20.35 -22.66 2.18
N ILE A 21 20.13 -23.70 1.35
CA ILE A 21 19.03 -24.67 1.53
C ILE A 21 19.23 -25.43 2.85
N PHE A 22 20.43 -25.87 3.17
CA PHE A 22 20.75 -26.59 4.39
C PHE A 22 20.51 -25.73 5.65
N PHE A 23 21.01 -24.49 5.69
CA PHE A 23 20.75 -23.58 6.79
C PHE A 23 19.26 -23.22 6.92
N ARG A 24 18.56 -23.08 5.80
CA ARG A 24 17.13 -22.83 5.78
C ARG A 24 16.33 -24.01 6.35
N ASN A 25 16.76 -25.24 6.05
CA ASN A 25 16.13 -26.45 6.60
C ASN A 25 16.38 -26.60 8.11
N ILE A 26 17.60 -26.32 8.60
CA ILE A 26 17.91 -26.30 10.04
C ILE A 26 17.08 -25.21 10.75
N GLN A 27 16.99 -24.01 10.17
CA GLN A 27 16.13 -22.95 10.72
C GLN A 27 14.67 -23.36 10.75
N ASN A 28 14.17 -24.05 9.71
CA ASN A 28 12.81 -24.56 9.68
C ASN A 28 12.55 -25.62 10.75
N LEU A 29 13.49 -26.54 10.99
CA LEU A 29 13.41 -27.55 12.04
C LEU A 29 13.40 -26.90 13.43
N TYR A 30 14.29 -25.96 13.67
CA TYR A 30 14.36 -25.20 14.91
C TYR A 30 13.06 -24.39 15.16
N TYR A 31 12.55 -23.75 14.13
CA TYR A 31 11.31 -23.00 14.19
C TYR A 31 10.08 -23.89 14.43
N ASN A 32 10.01 -25.04 13.74
CA ASN A 32 8.94 -26.03 13.97
C ASN A 32 8.94 -26.57 15.40
N HIS A 33 10.11 -26.67 16.03
CA HIS A 33 10.23 -27.03 17.44
C HIS A 33 9.72 -25.90 18.36
N LEU A 34 10.07 -24.63 18.05
CA LEU A 34 9.62 -23.48 18.82
C LEU A 34 8.10 -23.20 18.68
N THR A 35 7.53 -23.43 17.48
CA THR A 35 6.10 -23.17 17.23
C THR A 35 5.19 -24.19 17.90
N LYS A 36 5.68 -25.39 18.22
CA LYS A 36 4.91 -26.37 19.00
C LYS A 36 4.60 -25.89 20.42
N GLN A 37 5.36 -24.95 20.96
CA GLN A 37 5.26 -24.55 22.37
C GLN A 37 4.48 -23.26 22.63
N ASN A 38 4.18 -22.40 21.63
CA ASN A 38 3.80 -20.99 21.90
C ASN A 38 2.58 -20.43 21.17
N TYR A 39 1.73 -21.23 20.54
CA TYR A 39 0.54 -20.69 19.86
C TYR A 39 -0.73 -20.99 20.65
N SER A 40 -1.08 -20.09 21.55
CA SER A 40 -2.40 -20.03 22.16
C SER A 40 -3.38 -19.21 21.32
N ALA A 41 -4.65 -19.58 21.43
CA ALA A 41 -5.81 -19.15 20.66
C ALA A 41 -5.94 -17.62 20.41
N GLY A 42 -6.47 -17.29 19.24
CA GLY A 42 -6.92 -15.92 18.89
C GLY A 42 -6.15 -15.28 17.73
N ILE A 43 -5.19 -16.00 17.08
CA ILE A 43 -4.25 -15.40 16.18
C ILE A 43 -4.42 -16.04 14.80
N LEU A 44 -3.54 -15.98 13.97
CA LEU A 44 -3.60 -16.63 12.65
C LEU A 44 -3.54 -18.16 12.81
N ASP A 45 -4.22 -18.87 11.93
CA ASP A 45 -4.12 -20.32 11.87
C ASP A 45 -2.68 -20.76 11.55
N LYS A 46 -2.36 -22.00 11.93
CA LYS A 46 -1.01 -22.56 11.80
C LYS A 46 -0.57 -22.67 10.35
N GLN A 47 -1.49 -22.87 9.41
CA GLN A 47 -1.19 -22.98 7.99
C GLN A 47 -0.74 -21.64 7.42
N THR A 48 -1.46 -20.56 7.73
CA THR A 48 -1.14 -19.18 7.35
C THR A 48 0.23 -18.77 7.89
N LEU A 49 0.51 -19.05 9.18
CA LEU A 49 1.81 -18.77 9.80
C LEU A 49 2.96 -19.51 9.12
N ASN A 50 2.77 -20.80 8.83
CA ASN A 50 3.78 -21.60 8.14
C ASN A 50 4.01 -21.11 6.71
N SER A 51 2.94 -20.75 5.99
CA SER A 51 3.02 -20.20 4.63
C SER A 51 3.78 -18.87 4.60
N TYR A 52 3.50 -17.97 5.54
CA TYR A 52 4.25 -16.73 5.68
C TYR A 52 5.73 -16.98 6.00
N ASN A 53 6.03 -17.82 6.98
CA ASN A 53 7.39 -18.10 7.40
C ASN A 53 8.27 -18.73 6.30
N ARG A 54 7.67 -19.49 5.38
CA ARG A 54 8.37 -20.04 4.20
C ARG A 54 8.80 -18.96 3.19
N GLN A 55 8.08 -17.83 3.16
CA GLN A 55 8.33 -16.74 2.21
C GLN A 55 9.22 -15.64 2.78
N ARG A 56 9.49 -15.63 4.10
CA ARG A 56 10.30 -14.60 4.74
C ARG A 56 11.74 -14.63 4.21
N ILE A 57 12.26 -13.45 3.85
CA ILE A 57 13.60 -13.30 3.25
C ILE A 57 14.70 -13.83 4.17
N TYR A 58 14.59 -13.60 5.48
CA TYR A 58 15.57 -14.02 6.47
C TYR A 58 15.19 -15.32 7.19
N GLY A 59 14.23 -16.07 6.62
CA GLY A 59 13.72 -17.32 7.18
C GLY A 59 12.75 -17.12 8.36
N PRO A 60 12.26 -18.23 8.94
CA PRO A 60 11.27 -18.19 10.02
C PRO A 60 11.72 -17.40 11.25
N ARG A 61 10.79 -16.70 11.88
CA ARG A 61 11.01 -15.87 13.09
C ARG A 61 9.92 -16.08 14.11
N LYS A 62 10.23 -15.84 15.39
CA LYS A 62 9.28 -15.95 16.50
C LYS A 62 8.14 -14.94 16.41
N LYS A 63 8.43 -13.73 15.94
CA LYS A 63 7.48 -12.62 15.90
C LYS A 63 7.01 -12.39 14.47
N LEU A 64 5.75 -12.05 14.31
CA LEU A 64 5.18 -11.73 13.01
C LEU A 64 5.72 -10.41 12.45
N CYS A 65 5.99 -9.44 13.31
CA CYS A 65 6.51 -8.15 12.93
C CYS A 65 7.55 -7.62 13.91
N TYR A 66 8.57 -6.94 13.41
CA TYR A 66 9.62 -6.31 14.22
C TYR A 66 9.50 -4.79 14.31
N ALA A 67 8.52 -4.15 13.66
CA ALA A 67 8.28 -2.71 13.79
C ALA A 67 8.21 -2.24 15.25
N PRO A 68 7.42 -2.86 16.16
CA PRO A 68 7.32 -2.40 17.54
C PRO A 68 8.64 -2.48 18.33
N TYR A 69 9.64 -3.20 17.82
CA TYR A 69 10.94 -3.39 18.47
C TYR A 69 12.07 -2.59 17.83
N SER A 70 11.80 -1.98 16.66
CA SER A 70 12.86 -1.34 15.86
C SER A 70 12.48 0.00 15.27
N SER A 71 11.21 0.42 15.29
CA SER A 71 10.75 1.60 14.57
C SER A 71 9.80 2.48 15.38
N ILE A 72 9.91 3.81 15.16
CA ILE A 72 8.89 4.81 15.54
C ILE A 72 8.50 5.58 14.27
N PHE A 73 7.21 5.67 14.03
CA PHE A 73 6.58 6.54 13.04
C PHE A 73 5.97 7.77 13.73
N PHE A 74 6.24 8.95 13.18
CA PHE A 74 5.69 10.24 13.62
C PHE A 74 4.76 10.78 12.54
N SER A 75 3.47 10.86 12.85
CA SER A 75 2.47 11.39 11.91
C SER A 75 2.34 12.91 12.00
N ARG A 76 1.87 13.57 10.94
CA ARG A 76 1.60 15.01 10.91
C ARG A 76 0.60 15.49 11.97
N ALA A 77 -0.21 14.60 12.51
CA ALA A 77 -1.15 14.89 13.60
C ALA A 77 -0.54 14.73 15.01
N GLY A 78 0.77 14.45 15.09
CA GLY A 78 1.48 14.25 16.36
C GLY A 78 1.49 12.83 16.88
N PHE A 79 0.78 11.87 16.25
CA PHE A 79 0.74 10.49 16.71
C PHE A 79 2.10 9.79 16.56
N MET A 80 2.45 9.02 17.59
CA MET A 80 3.64 8.19 17.65
C MET A 80 3.24 6.71 17.70
N SER A 81 3.73 5.91 16.77
CA SER A 81 3.37 4.50 16.63
C SER A 81 4.53 3.67 16.04
N PRO A 82 4.50 2.34 16.08
CA PRO A 82 5.56 1.50 15.50
C PRO A 82 5.68 1.61 13.98
N CYS A 83 4.58 1.89 13.28
CA CYS A 83 4.51 2.08 11.83
C CYS A 83 3.26 2.89 11.45
N TYR A 84 3.20 3.39 10.24
CA TYR A 84 2.10 4.22 9.76
C TYR A 84 0.71 3.54 9.77
N ALA A 85 0.65 2.21 9.80
CA ALA A 85 -0.62 1.48 9.79
C ALA A 85 -1.19 1.17 11.19
N THR A 86 -0.47 1.53 12.26
CA THR A 86 -0.87 1.20 13.65
C THR A 86 -1.28 2.41 14.47
N TYR A 87 -1.13 3.64 13.95
CA TYR A 87 -1.56 4.80 14.72
C TYR A 87 -3.10 4.88 14.77
N SER A 88 -3.59 5.26 15.95
CA SER A 88 -5.02 5.39 16.26
C SER A 88 -5.19 6.45 17.35
N GLU A 89 -6.41 6.72 17.75
CA GLU A 89 -6.71 7.60 18.89
C GLU A 89 -6.07 7.15 20.22
N LYS A 90 -5.71 5.87 20.34
CA LYS A 90 -4.99 5.32 21.48
C LYS A 90 -3.48 5.57 21.45
N SER A 91 -2.93 5.97 20.29
CA SER A 91 -1.50 6.21 20.14
C SER A 91 -1.08 7.42 20.97
N ASP A 92 0.11 7.34 21.56
CA ASP A 92 0.75 8.48 22.19
C ASP A 92 0.87 9.65 21.21
N ARG A 93 0.77 10.88 21.72
CA ARG A 93 0.72 12.07 20.88
C ARG A 93 1.66 13.14 21.39
N TRP A 94 2.45 13.72 20.50
CA TRP A 94 3.21 14.92 20.74
C TRP A 94 2.28 16.16 20.66
N PRO A 95 2.41 17.16 21.55
CA PRO A 95 3.41 17.31 22.63
C PRO A 95 3.00 16.73 23.99
N GLU A 96 1.84 16.08 24.11
CA GLU A 96 1.29 15.57 25.36
C GLU A 96 2.17 14.48 25.97
N THR A 97 2.78 13.65 25.09
CA THR A 97 3.68 12.56 25.51
C THR A 97 5.06 12.82 24.92
N ARG A 98 6.11 12.68 25.75
CA ARG A 98 7.50 12.77 25.29
C ARG A 98 7.87 11.56 24.43
N VAL A 99 8.78 11.72 23.47
CA VAL A 99 9.25 10.64 22.58
C VAL A 99 9.81 9.46 23.37
N TYR A 100 10.57 9.74 24.45
CA TYR A 100 11.12 8.71 25.34
C TYR A 100 10.00 7.89 26.00
N ASP A 101 8.98 8.53 26.54
CA ASP A 101 7.89 7.85 27.25
C ASP A 101 7.02 7.05 26.26
N ALA A 102 6.73 7.59 25.08
CA ALA A 102 6.02 6.87 24.01
C ALA A 102 6.75 5.56 23.61
N TRP A 103 8.08 5.62 23.48
CA TRP A 103 8.86 4.42 23.11
C TRP A 103 8.96 3.40 24.24
N PHE A 104 9.30 3.82 25.46
CA PHE A 104 9.65 2.89 26.53
C PHE A 104 8.45 2.49 27.42
N LYS A 105 7.43 3.35 27.57
CA LYS A 105 6.34 3.17 28.55
C LYS A 105 4.94 3.28 27.92
N GLY A 106 4.84 3.92 26.75
CA GLY A 106 3.56 4.25 26.12
C GLY A 106 2.93 3.13 25.32
N GLU A 107 2.08 3.50 24.40
CA GLU A 107 1.29 2.57 23.56
C GLU A 107 2.17 1.63 22.73
N ILE A 108 3.34 2.08 22.27
CA ILE A 108 4.31 1.23 21.58
C ILE A 108 4.75 0.05 22.45
N SER A 109 4.91 0.25 23.76
CA SER A 109 5.25 -0.83 24.70
C SER A 109 4.14 -1.88 24.78
N LYS A 110 2.88 -1.45 24.84
CA LYS A 110 1.73 -2.36 24.83
C LYS A 110 1.62 -3.15 23.52
N ILE A 111 1.87 -2.48 22.39
CA ILE A 111 1.91 -3.15 21.09
C ILE A 111 3.02 -4.21 21.05
N ARG A 112 4.19 -3.96 21.70
CA ARG A 112 5.26 -4.98 21.85
C ARG A 112 4.79 -6.21 22.63
N GLU A 113 4.07 -6.01 23.72
CA GLU A 113 3.51 -7.10 24.53
C GLU A 113 2.56 -7.96 23.70
N HIS A 114 1.59 -7.34 23.03
CA HIS A 114 0.67 -8.05 22.14
C HIS A 114 1.40 -8.74 20.98
N MET A 115 2.37 -8.08 20.35
CA MET A 115 3.17 -8.68 19.28
C MET A 115 4.06 -9.82 19.78
N SER A 116 4.50 -9.82 21.04
CA SER A 116 5.27 -10.93 21.62
C SER A 116 4.46 -12.23 21.66
N ALA A 117 3.14 -12.11 21.80
CA ALA A 117 2.17 -13.20 21.72
C ALA A 117 1.60 -13.39 20.30
N ASN A 118 2.12 -12.68 19.30
CA ASN A 118 1.60 -12.65 17.93
C ASN A 118 0.12 -12.21 17.83
N ASN A 119 -0.36 -11.42 18.79
CA ASN A 119 -1.72 -10.89 18.79
C ASN A 119 -1.80 -9.63 17.91
N LEU A 120 -2.39 -9.77 16.72
CA LEU A 120 -2.57 -8.68 15.75
C LEU A 120 -3.85 -7.87 15.99
N ASP A 121 -4.79 -8.35 16.80
CA ASP A 121 -6.10 -7.73 17.01
C ASP A 121 -6.00 -6.38 17.74
N TYR A 122 -4.99 -6.23 18.57
CA TYR A 122 -4.82 -5.02 19.36
C TYR A 122 -4.60 -3.76 18.51
N ALA A 123 -3.68 -3.80 17.53
CA ALA A 123 -3.32 -2.63 16.72
C ALA A 123 -3.03 -2.92 15.25
N CYS A 124 -2.90 -4.18 14.84
CA CYS A 124 -2.38 -4.58 13.54
C CYS A 124 -3.45 -5.14 12.58
N LYS A 125 -4.69 -4.61 12.64
CA LYS A 125 -5.84 -5.10 11.84
C LYS A 125 -5.57 -5.09 10.34
N PHE A 126 -4.89 -4.07 9.83
CA PHE A 126 -4.50 -3.98 8.41
C PHE A 126 -3.61 -5.17 8.00
N CYS A 127 -2.52 -5.41 8.73
CA CYS A 127 -1.66 -6.56 8.44
C CYS A 127 -2.38 -7.89 8.67
N LYS A 128 -3.27 -7.99 9.67
CA LYS A 128 -4.07 -9.20 9.90
C LYS A 128 -4.89 -9.57 8.68
N SER A 129 -5.55 -8.62 8.02
CA SER A 129 -6.31 -8.88 6.79
C SER A 129 -5.42 -9.41 5.65
N LEU A 130 -4.20 -8.85 5.49
CA LEU A 130 -3.22 -9.32 4.51
C LEU A 130 -2.68 -10.72 4.83
N PHE A 131 -2.52 -11.07 6.10
CA PHE A 131 -2.17 -12.43 6.51
C PHE A 131 -3.27 -13.42 6.14
N ILE A 132 -4.53 -13.10 6.47
CA ILE A 132 -5.69 -13.95 6.19
C ILE A 132 -5.89 -14.14 4.69
N SER A 133 -5.68 -13.10 3.88
CA SER A 133 -5.76 -13.18 2.41
C SER A 133 -4.51 -13.79 1.75
N HIS A 134 -3.51 -14.24 2.52
CA HIS A 134 -2.23 -14.75 2.03
C HIS A 134 -1.46 -13.77 1.12
N ASN A 135 -1.74 -12.48 1.23
CA ASN A 135 -1.01 -11.43 0.50
C ASN A 135 0.28 -11.03 1.23
N PHE A 136 1.20 -11.98 1.35
CA PHE A 136 2.43 -11.78 2.13
C PHE A 136 3.41 -10.78 1.50
N GLY A 137 3.35 -10.58 0.18
CA GLY A 137 4.19 -9.61 -0.53
C GLY A 137 3.91 -8.16 -0.12
N SER A 138 2.66 -7.84 0.24
CA SER A 138 2.22 -6.50 0.65
C SER A 138 2.33 -6.25 2.16
N LEU A 139 2.87 -7.20 2.93
CA LEU A 139 2.99 -7.07 4.37
C LEU A 139 4.03 -6.04 4.78
N LEU A 140 3.64 -5.07 5.61
CA LEU A 140 4.55 -4.08 6.22
C LEU A 140 5.67 -4.71 7.05
N PRO A 141 5.47 -5.81 7.78
CA PRO A 141 6.53 -6.55 8.45
C PRO A 141 7.78 -6.79 7.60
N ASN A 142 7.66 -6.94 6.28
CA ASN A 142 8.80 -7.19 5.38
C ASN A 142 9.88 -6.09 5.46
N LYS A 143 9.48 -4.83 5.67
CA LYS A 143 10.37 -3.68 5.84
C LYS A 143 11.28 -3.84 7.07
N TYR A 144 10.77 -4.45 8.14
CA TYR A 144 11.44 -4.52 9.44
C TYR A 144 12.16 -5.84 9.69
N GLU A 145 12.14 -6.78 8.73
CA GLU A 145 12.74 -8.12 8.86
C GLU A 145 14.25 -8.07 9.10
N SER A 146 14.97 -7.15 8.47
CA SER A 146 16.42 -6.97 8.63
C SER A 146 16.83 -6.61 10.05
N TYR A 147 15.91 -6.07 10.84
CA TYR A 147 16.12 -5.65 12.23
C TYR A 147 15.78 -6.74 13.26
N SER A 148 15.32 -7.90 12.80
CA SER A 148 14.95 -9.05 13.66
C SER A 148 16.07 -9.57 14.55
N PHE A 149 17.33 -9.30 14.20
CA PHE A 149 18.52 -9.70 14.95
C PHE A 149 19.03 -8.63 15.90
N SER A 150 18.40 -7.46 15.93
CA SER A 150 18.85 -6.36 16.78
C SER A 150 18.62 -6.68 18.27
N LYS A 151 19.62 -6.32 19.09
CA LYS A 151 19.54 -6.32 20.54
C LYS A 151 19.38 -4.91 21.13
N SER A 152 19.23 -3.89 20.27
CA SER A 152 19.04 -2.51 20.72
C SER A 152 17.76 -2.36 21.52
N LYS A 153 17.84 -1.61 22.62
CA LYS A 153 16.64 -1.17 23.37
C LYS A 153 15.99 0.06 22.72
N TYR A 154 16.74 0.77 21.85
CA TYR A 154 16.29 1.94 21.14
C TYR A 154 15.81 1.58 19.73
N PRO A 155 14.94 2.38 19.11
CA PRO A 155 14.57 2.20 17.72
C PRO A 155 15.79 2.34 16.83
N GLN A 156 15.80 1.62 15.72
CA GLN A 156 16.84 1.70 14.70
C GLN A 156 16.34 2.38 13.44
N ILE A 157 15.03 2.57 13.35
CA ILE A 157 14.34 3.31 12.29
C ILE A 157 13.50 4.40 12.95
N MET A 158 13.55 5.60 12.39
CA MET A 158 12.56 6.65 12.63
C MET A 158 11.95 7.06 11.30
N GLU A 159 10.62 7.15 11.26
CA GLU A 159 9.85 7.50 10.07
C GLU A 159 9.08 8.79 10.35
N PHE A 160 9.32 9.81 9.55
CA PHE A 160 8.79 11.16 9.76
C PHE A 160 7.82 11.55 8.64
N GLU A 161 6.57 11.82 9.02
CA GLU A 161 5.54 12.44 8.19
C GLU A 161 4.98 13.66 8.96
N LEU A 162 5.82 14.71 9.15
CA LEU A 162 5.53 15.76 10.12
C LEU A 162 4.64 16.88 9.58
N SER A 163 4.51 17.04 8.25
CA SER A 163 3.73 18.11 7.64
C SER A 163 3.24 17.70 6.25
N ASN A 164 2.22 18.39 5.74
CA ASN A 164 1.72 18.24 4.37
C ASN A 164 2.23 19.34 3.41
N ARG A 165 3.27 20.08 3.76
CA ARG A 165 3.80 21.14 2.90
C ARG A 165 4.28 20.57 1.57
N CYS A 166 3.61 20.93 0.48
CA CYS A 166 3.90 20.48 -0.88
C CYS A 166 3.52 21.58 -1.87
N SER A 167 4.28 21.71 -2.95
CA SER A 167 4.04 22.68 -4.02
C SER A 167 3.19 22.12 -5.16
N LEU A 168 2.89 20.81 -5.17
CA LEU A 168 2.20 20.14 -6.27
C LEU A 168 0.76 19.75 -5.92
N GLU A 169 -0.05 19.61 -6.98
CA GLU A 169 -1.44 19.15 -6.93
C GLU A 169 -1.62 17.82 -7.68
N CYS A 170 -0.77 16.83 -7.39
CA CYS A 170 -0.82 15.54 -8.08
C CYS A 170 -2.23 14.93 -8.05
N ILE A 171 -2.67 14.38 -9.21
CA ILE A 171 -4.06 13.92 -9.38
C ILE A 171 -4.43 12.74 -8.48
N MET A 172 -3.45 11.92 -8.05
CA MET A 172 -3.64 10.79 -7.14
C MET A 172 -3.44 11.15 -5.66
N CYS A 173 -3.20 12.43 -5.35
CA CYS A 173 -2.96 12.92 -3.98
C CYS A 173 -4.18 13.66 -3.42
N ASP A 174 -4.19 13.90 -2.11
CA ASP A 174 -5.24 14.63 -1.40
C ASP A 174 -4.69 15.78 -0.52
N GLY A 175 -5.58 16.61 0.00
CA GLY A 175 -5.21 17.76 0.82
C GLY A 175 -4.66 17.42 2.21
N ASN A 176 -4.69 16.15 2.63
CA ASN A 176 -3.99 15.75 3.83
C ASN A 176 -2.49 15.56 3.57
N LEU A 177 -2.11 15.25 2.33
CA LEU A 177 -0.73 15.02 1.92
C LEU A 177 -0.14 16.19 1.11
N SER A 178 -0.98 17.13 0.60
CA SER A 178 -0.52 18.33 -0.07
C SER A 178 -1.23 19.58 0.45
N SER A 179 -0.45 20.54 0.93
CA SER A 179 -0.97 21.86 1.37
C SER A 179 -1.55 22.66 0.21
N THR A 180 -1.04 22.50 -1.01
CA THR A 180 -1.54 23.17 -2.20
C THR A 180 -2.90 22.60 -2.62
N ILE A 181 -3.05 21.28 -2.65
CA ILE A 181 -4.36 20.63 -2.87
C ILE A 181 -5.36 21.07 -1.81
N ARG A 182 -4.95 21.04 -0.53
CA ARG A 182 -5.81 21.40 0.59
C ARG A 182 -6.36 22.82 0.45
N LYS A 183 -5.52 23.75 0.01
CA LYS A 183 -5.90 25.16 -0.21
C LYS A 183 -6.74 25.32 -1.47
N ASN A 184 -6.26 24.84 -2.62
CA ASN A 184 -6.79 25.22 -3.92
C ASN A 184 -7.96 24.36 -4.38
N ARG A 185 -7.87 23.02 -4.15
CA ARG A 185 -8.86 22.05 -4.60
C ARG A 185 -9.91 21.75 -3.53
N ASP A 186 -9.45 21.56 -2.27
CA ASP A 186 -10.34 21.14 -1.19
C ASP A 186 -10.96 22.34 -0.45
N ASN A 187 -10.44 23.58 -0.63
CA ASN A 187 -10.84 24.79 0.08
C ASN A 187 -10.84 24.65 1.62
N LEU A 188 -9.86 23.91 2.14
CA LEU A 188 -9.74 23.64 3.57
C LEU A 188 -8.63 24.53 4.21
N PRO A 189 -8.76 24.89 5.49
CA PRO A 189 -7.72 25.63 6.19
C PRO A 189 -6.42 24.84 6.28
N ALA A 190 -5.27 25.54 6.35
CA ALA A 190 -3.97 24.92 6.53
C ALA A 190 -3.93 24.02 7.77
N LEU A 191 -3.20 22.90 7.68
CA LEU A 191 -2.94 22.06 8.85
C LEU A 191 -1.98 22.79 9.79
N LYS A 192 -2.22 22.65 11.09
CA LYS A 192 -1.34 23.21 12.12
C LYS A 192 -0.06 22.39 12.19
N ASP A 193 1.10 23.04 12.17
CA ASP A 193 2.36 22.40 12.49
C ASP A 193 2.37 22.04 13.99
N VAL A 194 2.50 20.75 14.29
CA VAL A 194 2.44 20.21 15.67
C VAL A 194 3.83 20.17 16.28
N TYR A 195 4.85 19.96 15.45
CA TYR A 195 6.23 19.73 15.88
C TYR A 195 7.04 21.02 15.94
N ASP A 196 7.80 21.17 17.01
CA ASP A 196 8.62 22.34 17.31
C ASP A 196 10.08 21.96 17.61
N LYS A 197 10.91 22.94 18.00
CA LYS A 197 12.33 22.70 18.34
C LYS A 197 12.51 21.77 19.55
N ARG A 198 11.54 21.70 20.48
CA ARG A 198 11.61 20.77 21.60
C ARG A 198 11.54 19.33 21.11
N PHE A 199 10.69 19.07 20.11
CA PHE A 199 10.62 17.75 19.48
C PHE A 199 11.98 17.35 18.90
N VAL A 200 12.66 18.25 18.19
CA VAL A 200 14.00 17.98 17.65
C VAL A 200 14.98 17.60 18.77
N THR A 201 14.99 18.37 19.86
CA THR A 201 15.85 18.09 21.03
C THR A 201 15.55 16.71 21.65
N GLU A 202 14.29 16.30 21.70
CA GLU A 202 13.92 14.99 22.26
C GLU A 202 14.35 13.79 21.39
N LEU A 203 14.70 14.01 20.14
CA LEU A 203 15.27 12.96 19.26
C LEU A 203 16.74 12.66 19.55
N GLU A 204 17.47 13.62 20.16
CA GLU A 204 18.92 13.51 20.36
C GLU A 204 19.39 12.19 21.02
N PRO A 205 18.75 11.68 22.10
CA PRO A 205 19.16 10.42 22.73
C PRO A 205 18.95 9.18 21.84
N PHE A 206 18.13 9.27 20.81
CA PHE A 206 17.80 8.17 19.91
C PHE A 206 18.75 8.10 18.70
N ILE A 207 19.22 9.24 18.22
CA ILE A 207 20.01 9.37 17.00
C ILE A 207 21.24 8.45 16.98
N PRO A 208 22.04 8.27 18.06
CA PRO A 208 23.19 7.36 18.05
C PRO A 208 22.85 5.90 17.73
N HIS A 209 21.58 5.51 17.93
CA HIS A 209 21.09 4.14 17.74
C HIS A 209 20.44 3.90 16.37
N LEU A 210 20.18 4.97 15.61
CA LEU A 210 19.53 4.88 14.32
C LEU A 210 20.45 4.27 13.26
N LYS A 211 19.85 3.43 12.44
CA LYS A 211 20.43 2.96 11.18
C LYS A 211 19.80 3.67 10.00
N MET A 212 18.54 4.08 10.14
CA MET A 212 17.77 4.75 9.10
C MET A 212 16.81 5.77 9.70
N ALA A 213 16.70 6.92 9.04
CA ALA A 213 15.68 7.93 9.27
C ALA A 213 15.01 8.22 7.93
N GLU A 214 13.71 7.96 7.84
CA GLU A 214 12.91 8.16 6.61
C GLU A 214 12.07 9.41 6.71
N PHE A 215 12.07 10.22 5.67
CA PHE A 215 11.38 11.49 5.60
C PHE A 215 10.39 11.51 4.43
N THR A 216 9.11 11.67 4.77
CA THR A 216 7.97 11.76 3.86
C THR A 216 7.06 12.92 4.26
N GLY A 217 5.83 12.94 3.83
CA GLY A 217 4.85 13.97 4.10
C GLY A 217 4.40 14.63 2.81
N GLY A 218 4.37 15.95 2.74
CA GLY A 218 4.18 16.69 1.50
C GLY A 218 5.39 16.50 0.58
N ASP A 219 6.29 17.48 0.54
CA ASP A 219 7.66 17.30 0.05
C ASP A 219 8.64 17.63 1.16
N PRO A 220 9.52 16.74 1.57
CA PRO A 220 10.43 16.96 2.71
C PRO A 220 11.29 18.20 2.59
N PHE A 221 11.71 18.58 1.39
CA PHE A 221 12.51 19.79 1.16
C PHE A 221 11.74 21.09 1.42
N LEU A 222 10.43 21.06 1.55
CA LEU A 222 9.59 22.20 1.90
C LEU A 222 9.22 22.23 3.40
N ILE A 223 9.68 21.26 4.20
CA ILE A 223 9.35 21.15 5.63
C ILE A 223 10.53 21.64 6.47
N PRO A 224 10.49 22.85 7.05
CA PRO A 224 11.67 23.47 7.68
C PRO A 224 12.29 22.66 8.81
N ILE A 225 11.48 22.04 9.67
CA ILE A 225 11.96 21.25 10.82
C ILE A 225 12.80 20.02 10.40
N TYR A 226 12.64 19.53 9.19
CA TYR A 226 13.45 18.40 8.70
C TYR A 226 14.92 18.75 8.58
N TYR A 227 15.22 19.99 8.20
CA TYR A 227 16.62 20.43 8.11
C TYR A 227 17.31 20.42 9.47
N ASP A 228 16.60 20.80 10.54
CA ASP A 228 17.15 20.76 11.90
C ASP A 228 17.43 19.29 12.33
N ILE A 229 16.55 18.37 11.93
CA ILE A 229 16.71 16.93 12.21
C ILE A 229 17.87 16.35 11.38
N TRP A 230 17.96 16.70 10.09
CA TRP A 230 19.05 16.23 9.21
C TRP A 230 20.42 16.71 9.68
N ASP A 231 20.53 18.00 10.05
CA ASP A 231 21.76 18.58 10.60
C ASP A 231 22.17 17.84 11.88
N MET A 232 21.21 17.55 12.77
CA MET A 232 21.46 16.80 14.00
C MET A 232 21.90 15.35 13.72
N ILE A 233 21.23 14.66 12.81
CA ILE A 233 21.62 13.28 12.42
C ILE A 233 23.02 13.29 11.82
N ASN A 234 23.31 14.18 10.90
CA ASN A 234 24.62 14.26 10.25
C ASN A 234 25.75 14.56 11.25
N LYS A 235 25.45 15.41 12.27
CA LYS A 235 26.41 15.75 13.33
C LYS A 235 26.67 14.60 14.31
N ILE A 236 25.60 13.90 14.75
CA ILE A 236 25.69 12.91 15.85
C ILE A 236 25.98 11.50 15.31
N ASN A 237 25.34 11.13 14.21
CA ASN A 237 25.44 9.79 13.61
C ASN A 237 25.48 9.85 12.07
N PRO A 238 26.59 10.29 11.49
CA PRO A 238 26.74 10.39 10.02
C PRO A 238 26.66 9.04 9.30
N LYS A 239 26.58 7.91 10.02
CA LYS A 239 26.37 6.58 9.45
C LYS A 239 24.89 6.22 9.33
N CYS A 240 23.98 6.98 9.95
CA CYS A 240 22.56 6.81 9.81
C CYS A 240 22.16 7.18 8.39
N GLN A 241 21.47 6.28 7.70
CA GLN A 241 20.91 6.55 6.37
C GLN A 241 19.75 7.54 6.50
N ILE A 242 19.84 8.67 5.81
CA ILE A 242 18.76 9.65 5.70
C ILE A 242 18.05 9.40 4.36
N LEU A 243 16.89 8.75 4.40
CA LEU A 243 16.10 8.44 3.21
C LEU A 243 15.03 9.51 3.00
N ILE A 244 15.12 10.24 1.90
CA ILE A 244 14.22 11.35 1.56
C ILE A 244 13.35 10.93 0.37
N THR A 245 12.02 10.95 0.54
CA THR A 245 11.07 10.75 -0.54
C THR A 245 10.58 12.10 -1.04
N THR A 246 11.00 12.49 -2.25
CA THR A 246 10.75 13.83 -2.82
C THR A 246 10.15 13.74 -4.23
N ASN A 247 9.41 14.79 -4.60
CA ASN A 247 8.96 15.00 -5.99
C ASN A 247 10.03 15.64 -6.89
N ALA A 248 11.20 15.96 -6.35
CA ALA A 248 12.34 16.58 -7.02
C ALA A 248 12.05 17.96 -7.69
N ASN A 249 10.91 18.60 -7.41
CA ASN A 249 10.53 19.90 -8.02
C ASN A 249 11.21 21.11 -7.34
N THR A 250 12.01 20.87 -6.29
CA THR A 250 12.68 21.92 -5.52
C THR A 250 14.18 21.64 -5.45
N MET A 251 14.97 22.65 -5.79
CA MET A 251 16.41 22.70 -5.51
C MET A 251 16.73 24.07 -4.95
N SER A 252 17.24 24.09 -3.72
CA SER A 252 17.59 25.32 -3.02
C SER A 252 19.07 25.33 -2.63
N PRO A 253 19.71 26.48 -2.36
CA PRO A 253 21.08 26.51 -1.90
C PRO A 253 21.34 25.65 -0.65
N ARG A 254 20.33 25.47 0.20
CA ARG A 254 20.42 24.60 1.37
C ARG A 254 20.49 23.11 0.99
N ILE A 255 19.71 22.69 -0.03
CA ILE A 255 19.77 21.34 -0.57
C ILE A 255 21.13 21.09 -1.24
N GLU A 256 21.61 22.05 -2.04
CA GLU A 256 22.93 21.97 -2.68
C GLU A 256 24.04 21.81 -1.63
N ASN A 257 24.02 22.62 -0.58
CA ASN A 257 24.95 22.51 0.55
C ASN A 257 24.88 21.13 1.23
N MET A 258 23.68 20.54 1.39
CA MET A 258 23.56 19.18 1.94
C MET A 258 24.18 18.14 1.01
N LEU A 259 23.98 18.25 -0.32
CA LEU A 259 24.57 17.34 -1.29
C LEU A 259 26.10 17.44 -1.35
N GLU A 260 26.69 18.59 -1.00
CA GLU A 260 28.12 18.79 -0.92
C GLU A 260 28.76 18.24 0.37
N HIS A 261 28.06 18.34 1.50
CA HIS A 261 28.67 18.10 2.81
C HIS A 261 28.19 16.83 3.52
N TYR A 262 27.02 16.25 3.14
CA TYR A 262 26.55 15.01 3.73
C TYR A 262 26.96 13.83 2.85
N THR A 263 27.16 12.68 3.47
CA THR A 263 27.55 11.45 2.74
C THR A 263 26.52 10.33 2.88
N ASN A 264 25.44 10.57 3.61
CA ASN A 264 24.48 9.55 4.05
C ASN A 264 23.04 9.78 3.53
N LEU A 265 22.87 10.64 2.51
CA LEU A 265 21.55 10.87 1.90
C LEU A 265 21.21 9.77 0.91
N HIS A 266 20.02 9.25 1.02
CA HIS A 266 19.41 8.30 0.10
C HIS A 266 18.11 8.90 -0.45
N PHE A 267 17.74 8.59 -1.69
CA PHE A 267 16.58 9.21 -2.31
C PHE A 267 15.59 8.19 -2.85
N ASN A 268 14.32 8.43 -2.56
CA ASN A 268 13.20 7.91 -3.29
C ASN A 268 12.60 9.07 -4.11
N ILE A 269 12.69 9.02 -5.42
CA ILE A 269 12.25 10.09 -6.31
C ILE A 269 10.93 9.71 -6.93
N SER A 270 9.92 10.52 -6.69
CA SER A 270 8.59 10.30 -7.24
C SER A 270 8.50 10.80 -8.69
N ILE A 271 8.48 9.89 -9.65
CA ILE A 271 8.34 10.20 -11.08
C ILE A 271 7.40 9.19 -11.75
N ASP A 272 6.37 9.67 -12.42
CA ASP A 272 5.34 8.79 -12.98
C ASP A 272 5.50 8.56 -14.50
N SER A 273 6.23 9.42 -15.19
CA SER A 273 6.50 9.31 -16.62
C SER A 273 7.74 10.10 -17.02
N LEU A 274 8.42 9.64 -18.09
CA LEU A 274 9.46 10.37 -18.82
C LEU A 274 8.89 11.09 -20.06
N ASN A 275 7.59 11.03 -20.28
CA ASN A 275 6.88 11.87 -21.23
C ASN A 275 6.41 13.13 -20.49
N GLN A 276 6.92 14.30 -20.90
CA GLN A 276 6.59 15.58 -20.26
C GLN A 276 5.08 15.80 -20.14
N LYS A 277 4.33 15.58 -21.22
CA LYS A 277 2.87 15.78 -21.20
C LYS A 277 2.18 14.89 -20.17
N HIS A 278 2.52 13.60 -20.10
CA HIS A 278 1.94 12.69 -19.12
C HIS A 278 2.37 13.07 -17.70
N TYR A 279 3.65 13.42 -17.51
CA TYR A 279 4.18 13.82 -16.21
C TYR A 279 3.48 15.05 -15.65
N GLU A 280 3.36 16.12 -16.44
CA GLU A 280 2.74 17.38 -15.99
C GLU A 280 1.21 17.26 -15.84
N GLN A 281 0.56 16.37 -16.61
CA GLN A 281 -0.85 16.02 -16.37
C GLN A 281 -1.07 15.30 -15.02
N ILE A 282 -0.12 14.49 -14.61
CA ILE A 282 -0.19 13.74 -13.34
C ILE A 282 0.23 14.63 -12.16
N ARG A 283 1.35 15.37 -12.32
CA ARG A 283 1.95 16.20 -11.28
C ARG A 283 1.73 17.68 -11.59
N ILE A 284 0.49 18.12 -11.41
CA ILE A 284 0.08 19.50 -11.67
C ILE A 284 0.97 20.47 -10.89
N HIS A 285 1.43 21.52 -11.55
CA HIS A 285 2.41 22.53 -11.12
C HIS A 285 3.88 22.05 -11.08
N ALA A 286 4.19 20.85 -11.51
CA ALA A 286 5.57 20.45 -11.67
C ALA A 286 6.19 21.09 -12.93
N ASN A 287 7.49 21.38 -12.84
CA ASN A 287 8.31 21.75 -14.00
C ASN A 287 9.13 20.54 -14.43
N TYR A 288 8.79 19.92 -15.55
CA TYR A 288 9.42 18.69 -16.00
C TYR A 288 10.93 18.82 -16.19
N ASP A 289 11.40 19.88 -16.83
CA ASP A 289 12.83 20.06 -17.14
C ASP A 289 13.65 20.22 -15.85
N LEU A 290 13.15 21.04 -14.91
CA LEU A 290 13.77 21.20 -13.59
C LEU A 290 13.83 19.88 -12.82
N VAL A 291 12.75 19.10 -12.88
CA VAL A 291 12.70 17.80 -12.20
C VAL A 291 13.70 16.83 -12.80
N GLN A 292 13.83 16.77 -14.14
CA GLN A 292 14.82 15.92 -14.80
C GLN A 292 16.25 16.30 -14.38
N GLU A 293 16.57 17.59 -14.37
CA GLU A 293 17.88 18.08 -13.91
C GLU A 293 18.14 17.68 -12.44
N ASN A 294 17.18 17.88 -11.56
CA ASN A 294 17.33 17.53 -10.14
C ASN A 294 17.47 16.03 -9.92
N ILE A 295 16.73 15.21 -10.68
CA ILE A 295 16.88 13.74 -10.64
C ILE A 295 18.32 13.34 -10.95
N LEU A 296 18.91 13.89 -12.02
CA LEU A 296 20.29 13.58 -12.38
C LEU A 296 21.30 14.05 -11.33
N ARG A 297 21.05 15.18 -10.66
CA ARG A 297 21.87 15.64 -9.52
C ARG A 297 21.81 14.66 -8.34
N PHE A 298 20.62 14.20 -7.95
CA PHE A 298 20.47 13.22 -6.87
C PHE A 298 21.11 11.86 -7.23
N ILE A 299 20.92 11.39 -8.46
CA ILE A 299 21.56 10.16 -8.96
C ILE A 299 23.09 10.27 -8.88
N ASN A 300 23.65 11.39 -9.35
CA ASN A 300 25.09 11.62 -9.33
C ASN A 300 25.63 11.65 -7.91
N TYR A 301 24.97 12.36 -6.99
CA TYR A 301 25.30 12.36 -5.57
C TYR A 301 25.30 10.93 -5.00
N CYS A 302 24.26 10.14 -5.23
CA CYS A 302 24.17 8.77 -4.75
C CYS A 302 25.24 7.87 -5.34
N ARG A 303 25.59 8.05 -6.60
CA ARG A 303 26.67 7.30 -7.27
C ARG A 303 28.04 7.57 -6.63
N ILE A 304 28.35 8.85 -6.34
CA ILE A 304 29.62 9.26 -5.71
C ILE A 304 29.72 8.67 -4.29
N ASN A 305 28.66 8.77 -3.51
CA ASN A 305 28.63 8.35 -2.11
C ASN A 305 28.28 6.86 -1.92
N LYS A 306 28.01 6.10 -3.00
CA LYS A 306 27.55 4.69 -2.97
C LYS A 306 26.25 4.50 -2.20
N ASN A 307 25.38 5.49 -2.25
CA ASN A 307 24.07 5.51 -1.63
C ASN A 307 22.99 5.02 -2.60
N SER A 308 21.79 4.70 -2.09
CA SER A 308 20.66 4.28 -2.92
C SER A 308 19.89 5.46 -3.45
N CYS A 309 19.51 5.38 -4.73
CA CYS A 309 18.53 6.22 -5.38
C CYS A 309 17.50 5.31 -6.05
N ASN A 310 16.21 5.56 -5.83
CA ASN A 310 15.14 4.77 -6.42
C ASN A 310 14.11 5.69 -7.07
N LEU A 311 13.46 5.21 -8.13
CA LEU A 311 12.29 5.83 -8.72
C LEU A 311 11.03 5.21 -8.11
N LEU A 312 10.10 6.04 -7.67
CA LEU A 312 8.77 5.64 -7.24
C LEU A 312 7.74 6.06 -8.28
N VAL A 313 7.01 5.10 -8.80
CA VAL A 313 6.04 5.27 -9.88
C VAL A 313 4.66 4.89 -9.38
N CYS A 314 3.67 5.72 -9.65
CA CYS A 314 2.26 5.45 -9.45
C CYS A 314 1.61 5.04 -10.77
N PRO A 315 1.39 3.73 -11.04
CA PRO A 315 0.76 3.27 -12.27
C PRO A 315 -0.70 3.73 -12.36
N MET A 316 -0.99 4.44 -13.45
CA MET A 316 -2.32 4.98 -13.77
C MET A 316 -2.61 4.82 -15.26
N THR A 317 -3.86 5.05 -15.68
CA THR A 317 -4.25 5.01 -17.09
C THR A 317 -3.45 5.96 -17.97
N ILE A 318 -3.07 7.14 -17.46
CA ILE A 318 -2.32 8.17 -18.20
C ILE A 318 -0.91 7.70 -18.57
N ASN A 319 -0.21 7.02 -17.66
CA ASN A 319 1.19 6.59 -17.85
C ASN A 319 1.35 5.09 -18.10
N SER A 320 0.26 4.38 -18.35
CA SER A 320 0.27 2.91 -18.43
C SER A 320 1.19 2.34 -19.51
N ARG A 321 1.53 3.14 -20.53
CA ARG A 321 2.45 2.74 -21.62
C ARG A 321 3.87 3.28 -21.48
N ASP A 322 4.20 3.93 -20.36
CA ASP A 322 5.52 4.55 -20.13
C ASP A 322 6.47 3.68 -19.29
N PHE A 323 5.99 2.56 -18.72
CA PHE A 323 6.75 1.77 -17.74
C PHE A 323 8.04 1.19 -18.29
N GLY A 324 8.07 0.74 -19.55
CA GLY A 324 9.29 0.24 -20.20
C GLY A 324 10.38 1.31 -20.27
N LYS A 325 10.04 2.55 -20.65
CA LYS A 325 10.99 3.68 -20.69
C LYS A 325 11.54 4.03 -19.30
N LEU A 326 10.72 3.92 -18.26
CA LEU A 326 11.16 4.13 -16.88
C LEU A 326 12.15 3.05 -16.44
N VAL A 327 11.94 1.80 -16.85
CA VAL A 327 12.88 0.68 -16.60
C VAL A 327 14.20 0.95 -17.34
N ASP A 328 14.16 1.35 -18.61
CA ASP A 328 15.36 1.65 -19.40
C ASP A 328 16.17 2.80 -18.79
N PHE A 329 15.49 3.87 -18.38
CA PHE A 329 16.12 4.99 -17.66
C PHE A 329 16.77 4.53 -16.35
N ALA A 330 16.04 3.76 -15.54
CA ALA A 330 16.55 3.24 -14.29
C ALA A 330 17.77 2.33 -14.50
N ASN A 331 17.76 1.49 -15.53
CA ASN A 331 18.87 0.62 -15.90
C ASN A 331 20.09 1.42 -16.38
N THR A 332 19.89 2.44 -17.21
CA THR A 332 20.96 3.33 -17.70
C THR A 332 21.70 4.02 -16.55
N HIS A 333 20.96 4.41 -15.51
CA HIS A 333 21.52 5.10 -14.36
C HIS A 333 21.90 4.17 -13.20
N ASN A 334 21.72 2.84 -13.35
CA ASN A 334 21.96 1.82 -12.31
C ASN A 334 21.20 2.09 -11.00
N ILE A 335 19.95 2.50 -11.10
CA ILE A 335 19.02 2.75 -10.00
C ILE A 335 17.80 1.83 -10.07
N CYS A 336 17.03 1.73 -8.99
CA CYS A 336 15.87 0.84 -8.93
C CYS A 336 14.58 1.60 -9.22
N VAL A 337 13.63 0.98 -9.95
CA VAL A 337 12.26 1.47 -10.11
C VAL A 337 11.30 0.62 -9.27
N HIS A 338 10.39 1.29 -8.55
CA HIS A 338 9.34 0.67 -7.75
C HIS A 338 7.97 1.20 -8.15
N TYR A 339 6.98 0.32 -8.15
CA TYR A 339 5.60 0.66 -8.51
C TYR A 339 4.69 0.61 -7.28
N HIS A 340 3.88 1.65 -7.10
CA HIS A 340 2.93 1.79 -6.01
C HIS A 340 1.51 1.84 -6.54
N THR A 341 0.65 0.90 -6.13
CA THR A 341 -0.74 0.84 -6.59
C THR A 341 -1.50 2.10 -6.21
N VAL A 342 -2.06 2.77 -7.21
CA VAL A 342 -3.04 3.84 -7.02
C VAL A 342 -4.41 3.21 -6.79
N VAL A 343 -5.09 3.62 -5.72
CA VAL A 343 -6.45 3.17 -5.41
C VAL A 343 -7.46 4.26 -5.71
N LYS A 344 -7.09 5.50 -5.50
CA LYS A 344 -7.92 6.69 -5.78
C LYS A 344 -7.14 7.71 -6.58
N PRO A 345 -7.80 8.42 -7.51
CA PRO A 345 -9.18 8.24 -7.94
C PRO A 345 -9.36 6.95 -8.78
N GLU A 346 -10.51 6.30 -8.66
CA GLU A 346 -10.76 4.97 -9.25
C GLU A 346 -10.68 4.98 -10.78
N ASN A 347 -11.14 6.03 -11.43
CA ASN A 347 -11.10 6.19 -12.89
C ASN A 347 -9.67 6.24 -13.46
N LEU A 348 -8.66 6.57 -12.66
CA LEU A 348 -7.25 6.58 -13.06
C LEU A 348 -6.50 5.32 -12.61
N SER A 349 -7.02 4.64 -11.60
CA SER A 349 -6.42 3.42 -11.06
C SER A 349 -6.53 2.26 -12.05
N LEU A 350 -5.40 1.60 -12.36
CA LEU A 350 -5.40 0.40 -13.21
C LEU A 350 -6.21 -0.76 -12.58
N LYS A 351 -6.32 -0.79 -11.26
CA LYS A 351 -7.06 -1.84 -10.55
C LYS A 351 -8.53 -1.92 -10.91
N TYR A 352 -9.15 -0.77 -11.24
CA TYR A 352 -10.59 -0.66 -11.50
C TYR A 352 -10.92 -0.48 -12.98
N GLN A 353 -9.93 -0.65 -13.88
CA GLN A 353 -10.19 -0.53 -15.32
C GLN A 353 -10.94 -1.75 -15.86
N PRO A 354 -11.73 -1.55 -16.94
CA PRO A 354 -12.41 -2.65 -17.62
C PRO A 354 -11.43 -3.74 -18.08
N PRO A 355 -11.86 -5.02 -18.12
CA PRO A 355 -11.03 -6.13 -18.57
C PRO A 355 -10.42 -5.91 -19.95
N GLU A 356 -11.16 -5.33 -20.90
CA GLU A 356 -10.71 -5.08 -22.28
C GLU A 356 -9.53 -4.12 -22.30
N TYR A 357 -9.57 -3.06 -21.46
CA TYR A 357 -8.45 -2.13 -21.30
C TYR A 357 -7.23 -2.85 -20.71
N LEU A 358 -7.44 -3.69 -19.70
CA LEU A 358 -6.35 -4.41 -19.05
C LEU A 358 -5.74 -5.48 -19.95
N ASP A 359 -6.52 -6.19 -20.76
CA ASP A 359 -6.04 -7.16 -21.75
C ASP A 359 -5.15 -6.48 -22.83
N ASP A 360 -5.57 -5.30 -23.33
CA ASP A 360 -4.78 -4.51 -24.26
C ASP A 360 -3.47 -4.03 -23.62
N LEU A 361 -3.54 -3.54 -22.38
CA LEU A 361 -2.35 -3.13 -21.62
C LEU A 361 -1.40 -4.31 -21.35
N ILE A 362 -1.92 -5.47 -20.95
CA ILE A 362 -1.14 -6.70 -20.77
C ILE A 362 -0.42 -7.07 -22.06
N SER A 363 -1.16 -7.09 -23.19
CA SER A 363 -0.60 -7.40 -24.50
C SER A 363 0.48 -6.41 -24.93
N TYR A 364 0.35 -5.13 -24.55
CA TYR A 364 1.36 -4.12 -24.78
C TYR A 364 2.60 -4.35 -23.90
N MET A 365 2.41 -4.61 -22.62
CA MET A 365 3.51 -4.79 -21.67
C MET A 365 4.32 -6.06 -21.94
N GLU A 366 3.69 -7.13 -22.42
CA GLU A 366 4.38 -8.40 -22.76
C GLU A 366 5.35 -8.28 -23.93
N LYS A 367 5.19 -7.27 -24.79
CA LYS A 367 6.13 -7.00 -25.89
C LYS A 367 7.47 -6.43 -25.42
N TYR A 368 7.48 -5.80 -24.24
CA TYR A 368 8.71 -5.26 -23.67
C TYR A 368 9.42 -6.33 -22.85
N GLN A 369 10.68 -6.58 -23.17
CA GLN A 369 11.55 -7.52 -22.48
C GLN A 369 12.66 -6.74 -21.78
N PRO A 370 12.53 -6.46 -20.47
CA PRO A 370 13.55 -5.74 -19.72
C PRO A 370 14.86 -6.53 -19.71
N PRO A 371 16.03 -5.89 -19.89
CA PRO A 371 17.33 -6.56 -19.83
C PRO A 371 17.61 -7.08 -18.42
N GLU A 372 18.36 -8.19 -18.33
CA GLU A 372 18.67 -8.89 -17.07
C GLU A 372 20.17 -9.20 -16.88
N ASP A 373 21.07 -8.50 -17.55
CA ASP A 373 22.51 -8.76 -17.53
C ASP A 373 23.14 -8.44 -16.17
N THR A 374 22.74 -7.32 -15.55
CA THR A 374 23.25 -6.87 -14.26
C THR A 374 22.32 -7.19 -13.10
N ILE A 375 22.81 -7.08 -11.87
CA ILE A 375 21.99 -7.25 -10.66
C ILE A 375 20.84 -6.21 -10.62
N MET A 376 21.11 -4.97 -11.02
CA MET A 376 20.11 -3.91 -11.01
C MET A 376 19.07 -4.15 -12.10
N GLN A 377 19.47 -4.54 -13.30
CA GLN A 377 18.54 -4.90 -14.37
C GLN A 377 17.62 -6.04 -13.98
N ARG A 378 18.15 -7.13 -13.40
CA ARG A 378 17.31 -8.23 -12.85
C ARG A 378 16.32 -7.76 -11.79
N LYS A 379 16.72 -6.80 -10.93
CA LYS A 379 15.82 -6.23 -9.94
C LYS A 379 14.70 -5.41 -10.58
N ASN A 380 15.04 -4.58 -11.56
CA ASN A 380 14.06 -3.77 -12.30
C ASN A 380 13.14 -4.63 -13.15
N ALA A 381 13.66 -5.68 -13.81
CA ALA A 381 12.87 -6.68 -14.52
C ALA A 381 11.89 -7.39 -13.59
N ALA A 382 12.34 -7.83 -12.41
CA ALA A 382 11.47 -8.46 -11.40
C ALA A 382 10.35 -7.53 -10.93
N ASN A 383 10.63 -6.23 -10.73
CA ASN A 383 9.62 -5.25 -10.36
C ASN A 383 8.61 -5.00 -11.50
N TYR A 384 9.09 -4.92 -12.75
CA TYR A 384 8.23 -4.80 -13.93
C TYR A 384 7.30 -6.01 -14.09
N TYR A 385 7.84 -7.23 -14.02
CA TYR A 385 7.05 -8.45 -14.11
C TYR A 385 6.09 -8.63 -12.92
N SER A 386 6.44 -8.11 -11.74
CA SER A 386 5.54 -8.08 -10.59
C SER A 386 4.35 -7.16 -10.84
N LEU A 387 4.56 -5.99 -11.44
CA LEU A 387 3.48 -5.10 -11.87
C LEU A 387 2.60 -5.77 -12.92
N LEU A 388 3.20 -6.37 -13.97
CA LEU A 388 2.47 -7.08 -15.02
C LEU A 388 1.61 -8.21 -14.43
N LYS A 389 2.18 -9.00 -13.51
CA LYS A 389 1.44 -10.05 -12.82
C LYS A 389 0.26 -9.49 -12.01
N LEU A 390 0.45 -8.36 -11.35
CA LEU A 390 -0.60 -7.70 -10.58
C LEU A 390 -1.73 -7.20 -11.48
N ILE A 391 -1.41 -6.62 -12.64
CA ILE A 391 -2.39 -6.18 -13.65
C ILE A 391 -3.18 -7.39 -14.20
N LYS A 392 -2.52 -8.52 -14.49
CA LYS A 392 -3.19 -9.78 -14.88
C LYS A 392 -4.17 -10.27 -13.81
N THR A 393 -3.77 -10.17 -12.53
CA THR A 393 -4.65 -10.53 -11.42
C THR A 393 -5.88 -9.63 -11.40
N TRP A 394 -5.72 -8.31 -11.51
CA TRP A 394 -6.87 -7.38 -11.55
C TRP A 394 -7.78 -7.63 -12.77
N CYS A 395 -7.19 -7.92 -13.93
CA CYS A 395 -7.97 -8.27 -15.12
C CYS A 395 -8.86 -9.50 -14.87
N SER A 396 -8.30 -10.58 -14.30
CA SER A 396 -9.07 -11.77 -13.92
C SER A 396 -10.15 -11.45 -12.90
N GLU A 397 -9.80 -10.74 -11.81
CA GLU A 397 -10.76 -10.34 -10.77
C GLU A 397 -11.91 -9.49 -11.33
N ASN A 398 -11.62 -8.59 -12.28
CA ASN A 398 -12.65 -7.73 -12.89
C ASN A 398 -13.51 -8.51 -13.88
N LYS A 399 -12.96 -9.49 -14.63
CA LYS A 399 -13.76 -10.44 -15.44
C LYS A 399 -14.72 -11.25 -14.57
N ASP A 400 -14.21 -11.80 -13.47
CA ASP A 400 -15.03 -12.59 -12.55
C ASP A 400 -16.16 -11.77 -11.93
N LYS A 401 -15.91 -10.50 -11.60
CA LYS A 401 -16.96 -9.57 -11.11
C LYS A 401 -18.03 -9.31 -12.16
N LEU A 402 -17.63 -9.03 -13.41
CA LEU A 402 -18.59 -8.81 -14.50
C LEU A 402 -19.46 -10.05 -14.73
N LEU A 403 -18.85 -11.24 -14.80
CA LEU A 403 -19.57 -12.51 -14.92
C LEU A 403 -20.52 -12.76 -13.74
N GLN A 404 -20.09 -12.40 -12.54
CA GLN A 404 -20.92 -12.51 -11.34
C GLN A 404 -22.09 -11.51 -11.37
N GLU A 405 -21.87 -10.27 -11.81
CA GLU A 405 -22.90 -9.27 -11.98
C GLU A 405 -23.90 -9.67 -13.07
N GLU A 406 -23.42 -10.19 -14.21
CA GLU A 406 -24.28 -10.74 -15.27
C GLU A 406 -25.09 -11.92 -14.75
N ARG A 407 -24.46 -12.84 -14.00
CA ARG A 407 -25.16 -13.98 -13.39
C ARG A 407 -26.20 -13.54 -12.37
N LEU A 408 -25.87 -12.58 -11.50
CA LEU A 408 -26.81 -12.03 -10.51
C LEU A 408 -28.01 -11.33 -11.17
N ASN A 409 -27.81 -10.80 -12.38
CA ASN A 409 -28.87 -10.18 -13.18
C ASN A 409 -29.58 -11.16 -14.12
N SER A 410 -29.14 -12.43 -14.17
CA SER A 410 -29.80 -13.43 -15.01
C SER A 410 -31.14 -13.84 -14.43
N VAL A 411 -32.08 -14.09 -15.32
CA VAL A 411 -33.47 -14.50 -14.95
C VAL A 411 -33.43 -15.81 -14.15
N GLU A 412 -32.62 -16.76 -14.56
CA GLU A 412 -32.49 -18.08 -13.93
C GLU A 412 -32.00 -17.97 -12.49
N PHE A 413 -30.99 -17.15 -12.25
CA PHE A 413 -30.44 -16.95 -10.89
C PHE A 413 -31.46 -16.29 -9.97
N ILE A 414 -32.17 -15.27 -10.46
CA ILE A 414 -33.23 -14.57 -9.70
C ILE A 414 -34.36 -15.54 -9.34
N PHE A 415 -34.79 -16.36 -10.29
CA PHE A 415 -35.80 -17.38 -10.04
C PHE A 415 -35.37 -18.42 -9.01
N GLU A 416 -34.15 -18.94 -9.13
CA GLU A 416 -33.64 -19.89 -8.14
C GLU A 416 -33.53 -19.27 -6.73
N HIS A 417 -33.13 -18.01 -6.65
CA HIS A 417 -33.01 -17.30 -5.38
C HIS A 417 -34.39 -17.08 -4.74
N LEU A 418 -35.38 -16.62 -5.51
CA LEU A 418 -36.76 -16.46 -5.06
C LEU A 418 -37.38 -17.80 -4.64
N ARG A 419 -37.14 -18.86 -5.42
CA ARG A 419 -37.60 -20.21 -5.09
C ARG A 419 -37.07 -20.74 -3.77
N LYS A 420 -35.83 -20.45 -3.43
CA LYS A 420 -35.16 -20.93 -2.19
C LYS A 420 -35.60 -20.15 -0.95
N ASN A 421 -35.90 -18.87 -1.12
CA ASN A 421 -36.03 -17.94 0.01
C ASN A 421 -37.44 -17.43 0.25
N LEU A 422 -38.40 -17.63 -0.69
CA LEU A 422 -39.82 -17.30 -0.52
C LEU A 422 -40.63 -18.51 -0.10
N LEU A 423 -41.72 -18.26 0.61
CA LEU A 423 -42.73 -19.31 0.86
C LEU A 423 -43.23 -19.90 -0.45
N SER A 424 -43.46 -21.21 -0.49
CA SER A 424 -43.83 -21.94 -1.68
C SER A 424 -45.11 -21.37 -2.37
N THR A 425 -46.05 -20.85 -1.59
CA THR A 425 -47.27 -20.20 -2.07
C THR A 425 -46.98 -18.88 -2.78
N THR A 426 -46.09 -18.05 -2.21
CA THR A 426 -45.65 -16.77 -2.77
C THR A 426 -44.89 -17.00 -4.09
N TYR A 427 -44.00 -17.98 -4.09
CA TYR A 427 -43.24 -18.36 -5.29
C TYR A 427 -44.17 -18.82 -6.44
N LEU A 428 -45.13 -19.73 -6.15
CA LEU A 428 -46.07 -20.22 -7.16
C LEU A 428 -46.92 -19.12 -7.74
N ARG A 429 -47.35 -18.16 -6.92
CA ARG A 429 -48.14 -17.02 -7.36
C ARG A 429 -47.33 -16.06 -8.25
N ILE A 430 -46.11 -15.72 -7.84
CA ILE A 430 -45.20 -14.93 -8.66
C ILE A 430 -44.93 -15.62 -10.00
N SER A 431 -44.69 -16.93 -10.02
CA SER A 431 -44.47 -17.70 -11.24
C SER A 431 -45.62 -17.68 -12.18
N ARG A 432 -46.87 -17.70 -11.63
CA ARG A 432 -48.12 -17.62 -12.43
C ARG A 432 -48.28 -16.25 -13.08
N ILE A 433 -48.05 -15.18 -12.34
CA ILE A 433 -48.13 -13.81 -12.85
C ILE A 433 -47.08 -13.59 -13.94
N LEU A 434 -45.83 -14.08 -13.72
CA LEU A 434 -44.76 -13.94 -14.68
C LEU A 434 -45.00 -14.66 -16.01
N ASN A 435 -45.63 -15.84 -15.98
CA ASN A 435 -45.98 -16.57 -17.19
C ASN A 435 -47.02 -15.84 -18.08
N ASN A 436 -47.74 -14.88 -17.51
CA ASN A 436 -48.75 -14.09 -18.22
C ASN A 436 -48.24 -12.71 -18.64
N TYR A 437 -47.00 -12.37 -18.41
CA TYR A 437 -46.46 -11.01 -18.59
C TYR A 437 -45.38 -10.92 -19.68
N ASN A 438 -45.54 -9.98 -20.63
CA ASN A 438 -44.59 -9.75 -21.72
C ASN A 438 -43.28 -9.07 -21.31
N HIS A 439 -43.13 -8.66 -20.03
CA HIS A 439 -41.96 -7.92 -19.50
C HIS A 439 -41.31 -8.64 -18.31
N HIS A 440 -41.08 -9.92 -18.41
CA HIS A 440 -40.57 -10.79 -17.36
C HIS A 440 -39.29 -10.27 -16.65
N LEU A 441 -38.33 -9.79 -17.41
CA LEU A 441 -37.02 -9.34 -16.87
C LEU A 441 -37.14 -8.13 -15.94
N TYR A 442 -37.98 -7.18 -16.29
CA TYR A 442 -38.17 -5.98 -15.48
C TYR A 442 -38.89 -6.29 -14.17
N PHE A 443 -39.94 -7.07 -14.22
CA PHE A 443 -40.71 -7.47 -13.05
C PHE A 443 -39.84 -8.25 -12.05
N ILE A 444 -39.01 -9.17 -12.53
CA ILE A 444 -38.08 -9.93 -11.70
C ILE A 444 -37.07 -9.01 -11.00
N ARG A 445 -36.55 -8.00 -11.70
CA ARG A 445 -35.64 -7.01 -11.09
C ARG A 445 -36.31 -6.18 -10.00
N VAL A 446 -37.57 -5.80 -10.20
CA VAL A 446 -38.36 -5.07 -9.18
C VAL A 446 -38.59 -5.94 -7.96
N LEU A 447 -38.99 -7.19 -8.15
CA LEU A 447 -39.18 -8.15 -7.05
C LEU A 447 -37.89 -8.42 -6.30
N GLN A 448 -36.75 -8.54 -6.99
CA GLN A 448 -35.45 -8.72 -6.37
C GLN A 448 -35.09 -7.53 -5.51
N LYS A 449 -35.27 -6.31 -5.99
CA LYS A 449 -35.05 -5.08 -5.21
C LYS A 449 -35.92 -5.01 -3.97
N LEU A 450 -37.22 -5.29 -4.11
CA LEU A 450 -38.15 -5.30 -2.99
C LEU A 450 -37.79 -6.39 -1.96
N TYR A 451 -37.40 -7.57 -2.41
CA TYR A 451 -36.94 -8.65 -1.54
C TYR A 451 -35.70 -8.27 -0.77
N GLN A 452 -34.71 -7.60 -1.39
CA GLN A 452 -33.48 -7.12 -0.74
C GLN A 452 -33.77 -6.03 0.30
N ILE A 453 -34.78 -5.19 0.07
CA ILE A 453 -35.17 -4.11 1.01
C ILE A 453 -35.96 -4.68 2.19
N ASN A 454 -37.00 -5.47 1.93
CA ASN A 454 -37.86 -6.06 2.97
C ASN A 454 -38.58 -7.33 2.48
N PRO A 455 -38.01 -8.53 2.71
CA PRO A 455 -38.62 -9.78 2.25
C PRO A 455 -39.98 -10.07 2.91
N VAL A 456 -40.20 -9.66 4.13
CA VAL A 456 -41.48 -9.86 4.85
C VAL A 456 -42.60 -9.01 4.25
N GLU A 457 -42.29 -7.77 3.85
CA GLU A 457 -43.25 -6.87 3.21
C GLU A 457 -43.58 -7.34 1.79
N LEU A 458 -42.59 -7.84 1.04
CA LEU A 458 -42.83 -8.45 -0.26
C LEU A 458 -43.79 -9.64 -0.16
N GLU A 459 -43.57 -10.54 0.81
CA GLU A 459 -44.49 -11.68 1.01
C GLU A 459 -45.89 -11.25 1.35
N LYS A 460 -46.06 -10.24 2.22
CA LYS A 460 -47.39 -9.67 2.54
C LYS A 460 -48.09 -9.10 1.32
N ILE A 461 -47.41 -8.28 0.52
CA ILE A 461 -47.98 -7.69 -0.69
C ILE A 461 -48.43 -8.79 -1.66
N VAL A 462 -47.58 -9.77 -1.92
CA VAL A 462 -47.90 -10.88 -2.85
C VAL A 462 -49.03 -11.78 -2.35
N LEU A 463 -49.22 -11.92 -1.04
CA LEU A 463 -50.29 -12.74 -0.46
C LEU A 463 -51.65 -12.01 -0.35
N ILE A 464 -51.64 -10.68 -0.20
CA ILE A 464 -52.83 -9.89 0.09
C ILE A 464 -53.43 -9.33 -1.20
N GLU A 465 -52.63 -8.85 -2.15
CA GLU A 465 -53.12 -8.22 -3.40
C GLU A 465 -53.63 -9.26 -4.41
N THR A 466 -54.64 -8.91 -5.21
CA THR A 466 -55.08 -9.77 -6.31
C THR A 466 -54.08 -9.77 -7.46
N ASP A 467 -54.19 -10.75 -8.39
CA ASP A 467 -53.29 -10.82 -9.54
C ASP A 467 -53.46 -9.57 -10.45
N GLU A 468 -54.66 -9.00 -10.50
CA GLU A 468 -54.94 -7.75 -11.22
C GLU A 468 -54.31 -6.53 -10.56
N GLN A 469 -54.34 -6.43 -9.22
CA GLN A 469 -53.71 -5.36 -8.47
C GLN A 469 -52.18 -5.40 -8.59
N LEU A 470 -51.61 -6.59 -8.52
CA LEU A 470 -50.15 -6.78 -8.72
C LEU A 470 -49.74 -6.42 -10.15
N SER A 471 -50.52 -6.81 -11.15
CA SER A 471 -50.33 -6.45 -12.55
C SER A 471 -50.41 -4.94 -12.76
N GLN A 472 -51.41 -4.29 -12.18
CA GLN A 472 -51.57 -2.83 -12.28
C GLN A 472 -50.40 -2.06 -11.66
N ARG A 473 -49.88 -2.48 -10.48
CA ARG A 473 -48.70 -1.87 -9.87
C ARG A 473 -47.43 -2.00 -10.74
N ILE A 474 -47.33 -3.11 -11.44
CA ILE A 474 -46.21 -3.35 -12.36
C ILE A 474 -46.32 -2.39 -13.56
N ASP A 475 -47.50 -2.23 -14.13
CA ASP A 475 -47.74 -1.31 -15.25
C ASP A 475 -47.50 0.15 -14.86
N GLU A 476 -47.95 0.57 -13.68
CA GLU A 476 -47.71 1.90 -13.15
C GLU A 476 -46.23 2.19 -13.01
N HIS A 477 -45.44 1.21 -12.51
CA HIS A 477 -44.02 1.34 -12.35
C HIS A 477 -43.28 1.36 -13.70
N LEU A 478 -43.67 0.55 -14.64
CA LEU A 478 -43.15 0.54 -16.01
C LEU A 478 -43.37 1.89 -16.71
N ASN A 479 -44.54 2.50 -16.49
CA ASN A 479 -44.86 3.80 -17.07
C ASN A 479 -44.06 4.97 -16.41
N MET A 480 -43.76 4.87 -15.11
CA MET A 480 -42.90 5.86 -14.43
C MET A 480 -41.44 5.79 -14.91
N GLU A 481 -40.90 4.60 -15.14
CA GLU A 481 -39.53 4.48 -15.65
C GLU A 481 -39.38 4.93 -17.10
N LYS A 482 -40.38 4.73 -17.93
CA LYS A 482 -40.39 5.28 -19.31
C LYS A 482 -40.35 6.81 -19.30
N LYS A 483 -41.08 7.45 -18.38
CA LYS A 483 -41.09 8.92 -18.23
C LYS A 483 -39.78 9.50 -17.63
N ASN A 484 -39.01 8.70 -16.90
CA ASN A 484 -37.72 9.14 -16.33
C ASN A 484 -36.53 8.92 -17.27
N ASN A 485 -36.73 8.19 -18.38
CA ASN A 485 -35.72 7.92 -19.40
C ASN A 485 -35.94 8.67 -20.73
N GLU A 486 -37.03 9.45 -20.84
CA GLU A 486 -37.26 10.49 -21.85
C GLU A 486 -36.86 11.86 -21.31
#